data_c8069d4747535c4952a03ae81ec8d2f3
#
_entry.id   c8069d4747535c4952a03ae81ec8d2f3
#
_cell.length_a   1.000
_cell.length_b   1.000
_cell.length_c   1.000
_cell.angle_alpha   90.00
_cell.angle_beta   90.00
_cell.angle_gamma   90.00
#
_symmetry.space_group_name_H-M   'P 1'
#
loop_
_entity.id
_entity.type
_entity.pdbx_description
1 polymer ?
#
loop_
_entity_poly.entity_id
_entity_poly.type
_entity_poly.pdbx_seq_one_letter_code
_entity_poly.pdbx_strand_id
1 'polypeptide(L)'
;MKNKQRFNGEGSFYFDKSKNRWYGVLTIGYKDDKPVRRKVSDKTFKGAQKKFNELKEQVSKGVLIEKSACLLPDLILSQVEKKKALNLIKNVTYFRELSTLKIIQNAPIGKMRVQDIRESDILIFFKNNLHRSESYLKKLYRQLNSAFKYAQSENIILKNPMQNVSRPKSQKPTKKVYALTVEEQRHLMEVLTGSEKNNKYSPIFQLMLFTGMRPGEALALDKDIDVNFNFKKITIRRTAERDANGQSFLSDKPKTENSIRTITMSAACRRLLQSYLKNWKPNLYNLLFYDYENDHILNTNQLNSAFKQIIKKYKIIPVKFELTSLNEKTHPIRFKKFTYFEKSGKSFKILKSQPQDWFKNQGKYYFKKETPEKPFSPHMLRHTFATRCIESGMPVKVLSKILGHSDIQITLNTYCDVFENFESDALKQAESYLEKLSLIG
;
A
#
# COMPACT_ATOMS: atom_id res chain seq x y z
N MET A 1 -71.73 -13.52 11.16
CA MET A 1 -70.74 -12.41 11.18
C MET A 1 -70.04 -12.34 9.82
N LYS A 2 -70.26 -11.25 9.04
CA LYS A 2 -69.70 -11.09 7.69
C LYS A 2 -68.20 -10.98 7.74
N ASN A 3 -67.44 -11.86 7.00
CA ASN A 3 -66.04 -11.76 6.79
C ASN A 3 -65.70 -10.41 6.12
N LYS A 4 -65.17 -9.44 6.85
CA LYS A 4 -64.57 -8.24 6.28
C LYS A 4 -63.35 -8.68 5.45
N GLN A 5 -63.37 -8.54 4.16
CA GLN A 5 -62.20 -8.65 3.30
C GLN A 5 -61.14 -7.66 3.81
N ARG A 6 -59.99 -8.18 4.25
CA ARG A 6 -58.84 -7.37 4.70
C ARG A 6 -58.05 -6.94 3.46
N PHE A 7 -57.54 -5.73 3.47
CA PHE A 7 -56.68 -5.23 2.41
C PHE A 7 -55.38 -6.01 2.27
N ASN A 8 -54.87 -6.14 1.05
CA ASN A 8 -53.60 -6.77 0.80
C ASN A 8 -52.50 -6.04 1.60
N GLY A 9 -51.77 -6.77 2.46
CA GLY A 9 -50.73 -6.22 3.33
C GLY A 9 -51.06 -6.15 4.83
N GLU A 10 -52.30 -6.37 5.24
CA GLU A 10 -52.69 -6.33 6.68
C GLU A 10 -52.27 -7.55 7.48
N GLY A 11 -51.85 -8.65 6.80
CA GLY A 11 -51.49 -9.92 7.43
C GLY A 11 -52.69 -10.73 7.95
N SER A 12 -52.46 -11.94 8.44
CA SER A 12 -53.49 -12.84 8.88
C SER A 12 -53.13 -13.49 10.22
N PHE A 13 -54.18 -13.85 11.00
CA PHE A 13 -54.05 -14.62 12.22
C PHE A 13 -54.85 -15.93 12.08
N TYR A 14 -54.27 -17.01 12.59
CA TYR A 14 -54.97 -18.31 12.73
C TYR A 14 -54.49 -19.04 13.97
N PHE A 15 -55.35 -19.93 14.47
CA PHE A 15 -55.07 -20.79 15.60
C PHE A 15 -54.70 -22.19 15.09
N ASP A 16 -53.57 -22.68 15.47
CA ASP A 16 -53.12 -24.03 15.18
C ASP A 16 -53.50 -24.96 16.36
N LYS A 17 -54.51 -25.77 16.16
CA LYS A 17 -55.03 -26.69 17.17
C LYS A 17 -54.01 -27.77 17.55
N SER A 18 -53.18 -28.21 16.62
CA SER A 18 -52.17 -29.25 16.86
C SER A 18 -51.04 -28.79 17.78
N LYS A 19 -50.70 -27.51 17.68
CA LYS A 19 -49.63 -26.88 18.46
C LYS A 19 -50.15 -26.01 19.62
N ASN A 20 -51.47 -25.92 19.75
CA ASN A 20 -52.13 -25.08 20.73
C ASN A 20 -51.57 -23.64 20.78
N ARG A 21 -51.46 -23.01 19.58
CA ARG A 21 -50.86 -21.69 19.45
C ARG A 21 -51.57 -20.82 18.43
N TRP A 22 -51.58 -19.54 18.70
CA TRP A 22 -51.98 -18.50 17.75
C TRP A 22 -50.78 -18.08 16.89
N TYR A 23 -51.00 -17.96 15.60
CA TYR A 23 -50.02 -17.49 14.60
C TYR A 23 -50.49 -16.21 13.96
N GLY A 24 -49.57 -15.23 13.86
CA GLY A 24 -49.73 -14.06 13.00
C GLY A 24 -48.77 -14.18 11.78
N VAL A 25 -49.29 -13.95 10.59
CA VAL A 25 -48.53 -14.05 9.32
C VAL A 25 -48.55 -12.72 8.62
N LEU A 26 -47.36 -12.15 8.34
CA LEU A 26 -47.21 -10.91 7.62
C LEU A 26 -46.40 -11.17 6.32
N THR A 27 -46.88 -10.63 5.19
CA THR A 27 -46.09 -10.59 3.96
C THR A 27 -45.10 -9.43 4.06
N ILE A 28 -43.81 -9.73 3.96
CA ILE A 28 -42.73 -8.76 4.16
C ILE A 28 -42.09 -8.30 2.85
N GLY A 29 -42.46 -8.91 1.71
CA GLY A 29 -41.96 -8.58 0.37
C GLY A 29 -42.33 -9.66 -0.64
N TYR A 30 -41.80 -9.53 -1.86
CA TYR A 30 -41.96 -10.49 -2.95
C TYR A 30 -40.57 -10.88 -3.46
N LYS A 31 -40.38 -12.16 -3.79
CA LYS A 31 -39.19 -12.68 -4.44
C LYS A 31 -39.64 -13.59 -5.58
N ASP A 32 -39.21 -13.31 -6.81
CA ASP A 32 -39.63 -14.01 -8.03
C ASP A 32 -41.16 -14.13 -8.11
N ASP A 33 -41.87 -13.00 -7.92
CA ASP A 33 -43.33 -12.87 -7.86
C ASP A 33 -44.05 -13.69 -6.76
N LYS A 34 -43.28 -14.34 -5.86
CA LYS A 34 -43.85 -15.10 -4.73
C LYS A 34 -43.77 -14.29 -3.44
N PRO A 35 -44.86 -14.22 -2.66
CA PRO A 35 -44.86 -13.46 -1.40
C PRO A 35 -43.97 -14.12 -0.34
N VAL A 36 -43.02 -13.35 0.17
CA VAL A 36 -42.18 -13.74 1.33
C VAL A 36 -42.96 -13.44 2.61
N ARG A 37 -43.26 -14.47 3.40
CA ARG A 37 -44.08 -14.36 4.59
C ARG A 37 -43.31 -14.67 5.86
N ARG A 38 -43.52 -13.87 6.91
CA ARG A 38 -43.01 -14.12 8.27
C ARG A 38 -44.14 -14.50 9.19
N LYS A 39 -43.86 -15.48 10.08
CA LYS A 39 -44.82 -15.97 11.08
C LYS A 39 -44.30 -15.65 12.49
N VAL A 40 -45.17 -15.13 13.35
CA VAL A 40 -44.98 -15.03 14.80
C VAL A 40 -45.97 -15.91 15.49
N SER A 41 -45.66 -16.43 16.68
CA SER A 41 -46.59 -17.28 17.43
C SER A 41 -46.54 -16.99 18.92
N ASP A 42 -47.71 -17.19 19.57
CA ASP A 42 -47.84 -17.13 21.01
C ASP A 42 -48.95 -18.10 21.48
N LYS A 43 -48.95 -18.44 22.78
CA LYS A 43 -49.99 -19.26 23.37
C LYS A 43 -51.35 -18.52 23.42
N THR A 44 -51.33 -17.20 23.50
CA THR A 44 -52.53 -16.35 23.56
C THR A 44 -52.65 -15.52 22.28
N PHE A 45 -53.90 -15.21 21.89
CA PHE A 45 -54.16 -14.30 20.76
C PHE A 45 -53.56 -12.92 20.98
N LYS A 46 -53.70 -12.37 22.21
CA LYS A 46 -53.15 -11.05 22.55
C LYS A 46 -51.62 -11.00 22.47
N GLY A 47 -50.97 -12.10 22.90
CA GLY A 47 -49.51 -12.23 22.76
C GLY A 47 -49.04 -12.33 21.29
N ALA A 48 -49.76 -13.11 20.48
CA ALA A 48 -49.51 -13.21 19.06
C ALA A 48 -49.73 -11.86 18.33
N GLN A 49 -50.77 -11.11 18.71
CA GLN A 49 -51.06 -9.79 18.18
C GLN A 49 -49.98 -8.75 18.54
N LYS A 50 -49.47 -8.77 19.79
CA LYS A 50 -48.37 -7.90 20.21
C LYS A 50 -47.13 -8.17 19.38
N LYS A 51 -46.72 -9.43 19.28
CA LYS A 51 -45.56 -9.83 18.46
C LYS A 51 -45.72 -9.51 16.97
N PHE A 52 -46.96 -9.60 16.48
CA PHE A 52 -47.30 -9.25 15.10
C PHE A 52 -47.17 -7.73 14.84
N ASN A 53 -47.64 -6.91 15.79
CA ASN A 53 -47.52 -5.46 15.69
C ASN A 53 -46.05 -5.03 15.79
N GLU A 54 -45.26 -5.63 16.65
CA GLU A 54 -43.81 -5.45 16.72
C GLU A 54 -43.15 -5.82 15.38
N LEU A 55 -43.56 -6.96 14.78
CA LEU A 55 -43.07 -7.37 13.46
C LEU A 55 -43.49 -6.37 12.38
N LYS A 56 -44.72 -5.89 12.38
CA LYS A 56 -45.23 -4.90 11.42
C LYS A 56 -44.50 -3.56 11.54
N GLU A 57 -44.23 -3.13 12.76
CA GLU A 57 -43.41 -1.92 13.02
C GLU A 57 -41.94 -2.08 12.53
N GLN A 58 -41.37 -3.26 12.74
CA GLN A 58 -40.05 -3.60 12.23
C GLN A 58 -39.98 -3.58 10.69
N VAL A 59 -41.04 -4.09 10.02
CA VAL A 59 -41.18 -4.04 8.56
C VAL A 59 -41.34 -2.61 8.07
N SER A 60 -42.21 -1.81 8.70
CA SER A 60 -42.46 -0.42 8.31
C SER A 60 -41.27 0.49 8.50
N LYS A 61 -40.39 0.18 9.48
CA LYS A 61 -39.12 0.85 9.73
C LYS A 61 -37.96 0.31 8.85
N GLY A 62 -38.24 -0.60 7.93
CA GLY A 62 -37.20 -1.25 7.12
C GLY A 62 -36.24 -2.17 7.92
N VAL A 63 -36.70 -2.60 9.11
CA VAL A 63 -35.89 -3.30 10.11
C VAL A 63 -35.83 -4.82 9.89
N LEU A 64 -36.71 -5.37 9.06
CA LEU A 64 -36.72 -6.80 8.76
C LEU A 64 -35.87 -7.10 7.52
N ILE A 65 -34.68 -7.54 7.78
CA ILE A 65 -33.78 -8.05 6.77
C ILE A 65 -33.94 -9.56 6.72
N GLU A 66 -34.27 -10.11 5.54
CA GLU A 66 -34.15 -11.54 5.31
C GLU A 66 -32.74 -11.99 5.70
N LYS A 67 -32.64 -13.14 6.40
CA LYS A 67 -31.33 -13.71 6.71
C LYS A 67 -30.62 -14.04 5.37
N SER A 68 -29.84 -13.12 4.89
CA SER A 68 -28.98 -13.33 3.72
C SER A 68 -27.93 -14.38 4.08
N ALA A 69 -27.73 -15.35 3.21
CA ALA A 69 -26.60 -16.30 3.31
C ALA A 69 -25.25 -15.66 2.94
N CYS A 70 -25.23 -14.37 2.59
CA CYS A 70 -24.07 -13.66 2.09
C CYS A 70 -22.94 -13.64 3.13
N LEU A 71 -21.81 -14.20 2.79
CA LEU A 71 -20.59 -14.12 3.59
C LEU A 71 -19.88 -12.77 3.36
N LEU A 72 -19.11 -12.32 4.34
CA LEU A 72 -18.37 -11.06 4.22
C LEU A 72 -17.42 -11.01 3.01
N PRO A 73 -16.65 -12.07 2.68
CA PRO A 73 -15.80 -12.06 1.49
C PRO A 73 -16.58 -11.92 0.18
N ASP A 74 -17.75 -12.53 0.06
CA ASP A 74 -18.56 -12.48 -1.17
C ASP A 74 -19.10 -11.07 -1.39
N LEU A 75 -19.54 -10.40 -0.32
CA LEU A 75 -19.96 -9.01 -0.36
C LEU A 75 -18.82 -8.08 -0.80
N ILE A 76 -17.62 -8.27 -0.24
CA ILE A 76 -16.44 -7.46 -0.60
C ILE A 76 -16.06 -7.72 -2.06
N LEU A 77 -16.04 -8.99 -2.49
CA LEU A 77 -15.68 -9.36 -3.85
C LEU A 77 -16.62 -8.71 -4.86
N SER A 78 -17.94 -8.83 -4.65
CA SER A 78 -18.94 -8.22 -5.54
C SER A 78 -18.76 -6.71 -5.69
N GLN A 79 -18.41 -5.99 -4.61
CA GLN A 79 -18.11 -4.57 -4.67
C GLN A 79 -16.83 -4.26 -5.46
N VAL A 80 -15.78 -5.05 -5.26
CA VAL A 80 -14.50 -4.87 -5.95
C VAL A 80 -14.68 -5.12 -7.45
N GLU A 81 -15.44 -6.16 -7.82
CA GLU A 81 -15.78 -6.47 -9.21
C GLU A 81 -16.64 -5.37 -9.85
N LYS A 82 -17.66 -4.89 -9.14
CA LYS A 82 -18.49 -3.77 -9.60
C LYS A 82 -17.65 -2.51 -9.86
N LYS A 83 -16.74 -2.15 -8.93
CA LYS A 83 -15.81 -1.02 -9.15
C LYS A 83 -14.91 -1.24 -10.36
N LYS A 84 -14.47 -2.47 -10.59
CA LYS A 84 -13.65 -2.84 -11.75
C LYS A 84 -14.43 -2.75 -13.05
N ALA A 85 -15.62 -3.32 -13.11
CA ALA A 85 -16.51 -3.28 -14.28
C ALA A 85 -16.88 -1.84 -14.69
N LEU A 86 -17.08 -0.95 -13.70
CA LEU A 86 -17.35 0.47 -13.92
C LEU A 86 -16.08 1.32 -14.17
N ASN A 87 -14.89 0.70 -14.31
CA ASN A 87 -13.61 1.39 -14.48
C ASN A 87 -13.27 2.41 -13.38
N LEU A 88 -13.85 2.29 -12.18
CA LEU A 88 -13.59 3.17 -11.03
C LEU A 88 -12.23 2.89 -10.37
N ILE A 89 -11.66 1.73 -10.62
CA ILE A 89 -10.35 1.33 -10.10
C ILE A 89 -9.46 0.76 -11.21
N LYS A 90 -8.17 1.11 -11.16
CA LYS A 90 -7.15 0.54 -12.06
C LYS A 90 -6.88 -0.92 -11.72
N ASN A 91 -6.37 -1.71 -12.69
CA ASN A 91 -5.99 -3.11 -12.51
C ASN A 91 -5.12 -3.35 -11.27
N VAL A 92 -4.08 -2.53 -11.09
CA VAL A 92 -3.18 -2.64 -9.91
C VAL A 92 -3.93 -2.47 -8.59
N THR A 93 -4.93 -1.59 -8.53
CA THR A 93 -5.77 -1.41 -7.35
C THR A 93 -6.69 -2.61 -7.14
N TYR A 94 -7.30 -3.12 -8.20
CA TYR A 94 -8.13 -4.32 -8.17
C TYR A 94 -7.37 -5.52 -7.54
N PHE A 95 -6.17 -5.84 -8.02
CA PHE A 95 -5.36 -6.94 -7.46
C PHE A 95 -4.91 -6.69 -6.01
N ARG A 96 -4.69 -5.44 -5.64
CA ARG A 96 -4.41 -5.07 -4.24
C ARG A 96 -5.61 -5.28 -3.33
N GLU A 97 -6.81 -4.93 -3.79
CA GLU A 97 -8.06 -5.20 -3.07
C GLU A 97 -8.29 -6.71 -2.90
N LEU A 98 -8.07 -7.51 -3.96
CA LEU A 98 -8.14 -8.98 -3.88
C LEU A 98 -7.11 -9.57 -2.91
N SER A 99 -5.88 -9.03 -2.90
CA SER A 99 -4.85 -9.45 -1.95
C SER A 99 -5.23 -9.14 -0.50
N THR A 100 -5.92 -8.02 -0.27
CA THR A 100 -6.43 -7.64 1.06
C THR A 100 -7.61 -8.53 1.46
N LEU A 101 -8.50 -8.84 0.50
CA LEU A 101 -9.64 -9.74 0.68
C LEU A 101 -9.21 -11.14 1.12
N LYS A 102 -8.14 -11.70 0.56
CA LYS A 102 -7.60 -13.01 0.97
C LYS A 102 -7.29 -13.10 2.47
N ILE A 103 -6.85 -12.01 3.09
CA ILE A 103 -6.59 -11.98 4.55
C ILE A 103 -7.90 -12.05 5.34
N ILE A 104 -8.94 -11.35 4.88
CA ILE A 104 -10.26 -11.38 5.51
C ILE A 104 -10.88 -12.77 5.32
N GLN A 105 -10.78 -13.35 4.14
CA GLN A 105 -11.31 -14.66 3.78
C GLN A 105 -10.73 -15.79 4.64
N ASN A 106 -9.43 -15.72 4.93
CA ASN A 106 -8.71 -16.71 5.75
C ASN A 106 -8.90 -16.52 7.26
N ALA A 107 -9.50 -15.41 7.68
CA ALA A 107 -9.77 -15.13 9.09
C ALA A 107 -11.15 -15.66 9.54
N PRO A 108 -11.40 -15.88 10.84
CA PRO A 108 -12.69 -16.33 11.33
C PRO A 108 -13.86 -15.46 10.86
N ILE A 109 -13.68 -14.15 10.83
CA ILE A 109 -14.68 -13.19 10.34
C ILE A 109 -15.08 -13.41 8.86
N GLY A 110 -14.19 -13.99 8.05
CA GLY A 110 -14.47 -14.31 6.65
C GLY A 110 -15.39 -15.51 6.46
N LYS A 111 -15.61 -16.30 7.50
CA LYS A 111 -16.54 -17.44 7.49
C LYS A 111 -17.92 -17.08 8.07
N MET A 112 -18.10 -15.84 8.50
CA MET A 112 -19.32 -15.37 9.11
C MET A 112 -20.23 -14.71 8.07
N ARG A 113 -21.55 -14.83 8.28
CA ARG A 113 -22.52 -14.06 7.51
C ARG A 113 -22.42 -12.59 7.91
N VAL A 114 -22.58 -11.71 6.94
CA VAL A 114 -22.48 -10.26 7.15
C VAL A 114 -23.37 -9.76 8.30
N GLN A 115 -24.56 -10.37 8.44
CA GLN A 115 -25.56 -10.02 9.46
C GLN A 115 -25.21 -10.48 10.88
N ASP A 116 -24.34 -11.49 11.01
CA ASP A 116 -23.97 -12.08 12.30
C ASP A 116 -22.70 -11.42 12.89
N ILE A 117 -21.98 -10.62 12.09
CA ILE A 117 -20.74 -9.96 12.51
C ILE A 117 -21.03 -8.79 13.45
N ARG A 118 -20.37 -8.82 14.59
CA ARG A 118 -20.45 -7.78 15.63
C ARG A 118 -19.15 -6.96 15.69
N GLU A 119 -19.20 -5.84 16.39
CA GLU A 119 -18.03 -5.00 16.67
C GLU A 119 -16.90 -5.80 17.33
N SER A 120 -17.23 -6.71 18.28
CA SER A 120 -16.24 -7.58 18.93
C SER A 120 -15.44 -8.44 17.96
N ASP A 121 -16.09 -8.98 16.92
CA ASP A 121 -15.44 -9.85 15.93
C ASP A 121 -14.43 -9.05 15.08
N ILE A 122 -14.79 -7.81 14.75
CA ILE A 122 -13.94 -6.86 14.04
C ILE A 122 -12.74 -6.47 14.90
N LEU A 123 -12.93 -6.19 16.18
CA LEU A 123 -11.85 -5.86 17.11
C LEU A 123 -10.87 -7.03 17.27
N ILE A 124 -11.38 -8.27 17.39
CA ILE A 124 -10.55 -9.48 17.42
C ILE A 124 -9.76 -9.64 16.10
N PHE A 125 -10.40 -9.42 14.96
CA PHE A 125 -9.75 -9.48 13.66
C PHE A 125 -8.58 -8.48 13.60
N PHE A 126 -8.77 -7.22 14.00
CA PHE A 126 -7.70 -6.25 14.02
C PHE A 126 -6.61 -6.58 15.04
N LYS A 127 -6.96 -7.04 16.26
CA LYS A 127 -6.00 -7.49 17.27
C LYS A 127 -5.03 -8.52 16.69
N ASN A 128 -5.53 -9.50 15.96
CA ASN A 128 -4.72 -10.56 15.33
C ASN A 128 -3.85 -10.05 14.17
N ASN A 129 -4.10 -8.84 13.66
CA ASN A 129 -3.38 -8.24 12.54
C ASN A 129 -2.48 -7.06 12.92
N LEU A 130 -2.37 -6.66 14.19
CA LEU A 130 -1.56 -5.51 14.65
C LEU A 130 -0.07 -5.64 14.33
N HIS A 131 0.42 -6.85 14.10
CA HIS A 131 1.79 -7.13 13.64
C HIS A 131 2.06 -6.67 12.21
N ARG A 132 1.04 -6.26 11.44
CA ARG A 132 1.15 -5.74 10.06
C ARG A 132 1.50 -4.26 10.07
N SER A 133 1.97 -3.73 8.94
CA SER A 133 2.30 -2.30 8.81
C SER A 133 1.05 -1.41 8.90
N GLU A 134 1.23 -0.16 9.35
CA GLU A 134 0.18 0.85 9.45
C GLU A 134 -0.60 1.02 8.13
N SER A 135 0.14 1.09 7.00
CA SER A 135 -0.48 1.20 5.68
C SER A 135 -1.32 -0.02 5.31
N TYR A 136 -0.97 -1.21 5.80
CA TYR A 136 -1.73 -2.43 5.56
C TYR A 136 -3.01 -2.46 6.41
N LEU A 137 -2.91 -2.12 7.70
CA LEU A 137 -4.08 -1.99 8.58
C LEU A 137 -5.07 -0.95 8.06
N LYS A 138 -4.58 0.17 7.50
CA LYS A 138 -5.41 1.18 6.84
C LYS A 138 -6.20 0.61 5.65
N LYS A 139 -5.61 -0.30 4.87
CA LYS A 139 -6.30 -0.96 3.74
C LYS A 139 -7.38 -1.92 4.25
N LEU A 140 -7.07 -2.78 5.21
CA LEU A 140 -8.06 -3.67 5.84
C LEU A 140 -9.24 -2.89 6.42
N TYR A 141 -8.94 -1.82 7.17
CA TYR A 141 -9.98 -0.96 7.74
C TYR A 141 -10.87 -0.32 6.67
N ARG A 142 -10.28 0.22 5.59
CA ARG A 142 -11.03 0.83 4.49
C ARG A 142 -11.93 -0.19 3.79
N GLN A 143 -11.44 -1.39 3.56
CA GLN A 143 -12.17 -2.44 2.86
C GLN A 143 -13.36 -2.91 3.70
N LEU A 144 -13.16 -3.19 4.99
CA LEU A 144 -14.25 -3.54 5.92
C LEU A 144 -15.27 -2.41 6.07
N ASN A 145 -14.80 -1.18 6.29
CA ASN A 145 -15.68 -0.02 6.45
C ASN A 145 -16.52 0.25 5.19
N SER A 146 -15.91 0.10 4.00
CA SER A 146 -16.65 0.22 2.73
C SER A 146 -17.71 -0.87 2.60
N ALA A 147 -17.36 -2.12 2.93
CA ALA A 147 -18.29 -3.26 2.84
C ALA A 147 -19.49 -3.11 3.79
N PHE A 148 -19.24 -2.73 5.05
CA PHE A 148 -20.33 -2.57 6.01
C PHE A 148 -21.18 -1.32 5.76
N LYS A 149 -20.60 -0.24 5.25
CA LYS A 149 -21.40 0.93 4.77
C LYS A 149 -22.33 0.53 3.62
N TYR A 150 -21.81 -0.22 2.67
CA TYR A 150 -22.63 -0.73 1.57
C TYR A 150 -23.70 -1.71 2.06
N ALA A 151 -23.34 -2.65 2.95
CA ALA A 151 -24.32 -3.57 3.53
C ALA A 151 -25.46 -2.83 4.25
N GLN A 152 -25.16 -1.71 4.89
CA GLN A 152 -26.18 -0.87 5.54
C GLN A 152 -27.03 -0.09 4.51
N SER A 153 -26.41 0.48 3.45
CA SER A 153 -27.16 1.20 2.41
C SER A 153 -28.09 0.29 1.60
N GLU A 154 -27.71 -0.97 1.40
CA GLU A 154 -28.55 -1.99 0.74
C GLU A 154 -29.51 -2.72 1.72
N ASN A 155 -29.63 -2.23 2.94
CA ASN A 155 -30.45 -2.86 3.99
C ASN A 155 -30.14 -4.34 4.26
N ILE A 156 -28.88 -4.80 3.97
CA ILE A 156 -28.42 -6.14 4.34
C ILE A 156 -28.21 -6.22 5.85
N ILE A 157 -27.79 -5.13 6.49
CA ILE A 157 -27.64 -4.98 7.94
C ILE A 157 -28.32 -3.69 8.41
N LEU A 158 -28.82 -3.69 9.63
CA LEU A 158 -29.44 -2.51 10.24
C LEU A 158 -28.42 -1.55 10.83
N LYS A 159 -27.49 -2.12 11.60
CA LYS A 159 -26.46 -1.39 12.31
C LYS A 159 -25.09 -1.75 11.75
N ASN A 160 -24.33 -0.73 11.42
CA ASN A 160 -22.97 -0.92 10.95
C ASN A 160 -22.05 -1.29 12.11
N PRO A 161 -21.45 -2.50 12.14
CA PRO A 161 -20.57 -2.91 13.23
C PRO A 161 -19.22 -2.15 13.22
N MET A 162 -18.89 -1.43 12.15
CA MET A 162 -17.71 -0.57 12.07
C MET A 162 -17.95 0.86 12.61
N GLN A 163 -19.17 1.20 13.02
CA GLN A 163 -19.53 2.58 13.37
C GLN A 163 -18.66 3.17 14.48
N ASN A 164 -18.37 2.38 15.53
CA ASN A 164 -17.54 2.82 16.66
C ASN A 164 -16.11 2.27 16.62
N VAL A 165 -15.76 1.50 15.59
CA VAL A 165 -14.41 0.95 15.46
C VAL A 165 -13.45 2.02 14.95
N SER A 166 -12.52 2.44 15.78
CA SER A 166 -11.43 3.31 15.39
C SER A 166 -10.40 2.54 14.56
N ARG A 167 -9.71 3.27 13.67
CA ARG A 167 -8.63 2.67 12.89
C ARG A 167 -7.50 2.19 13.82
N PRO A 168 -7.13 0.89 13.78
CA PRO A 168 -6.09 0.35 14.65
C PRO A 168 -4.72 0.90 14.28
N LYS A 169 -3.89 1.17 15.29
CA LYS A 169 -2.49 1.53 15.12
C LYS A 169 -1.63 0.26 15.02
N SER A 170 -0.61 0.29 14.18
CA SER A 170 0.33 -0.82 14.03
C SER A 170 1.24 -0.94 15.25
N GLN A 171 1.58 -2.18 15.63
CA GLN A 171 2.67 -2.44 16.58
C GLN A 171 4.06 -2.31 15.92
N LYS A 172 4.12 -2.24 14.59
CA LYS A 172 5.37 -2.00 13.88
C LYS A 172 5.69 -0.51 13.86
N PRO A 173 6.96 -0.15 14.09
CA PRO A 173 7.37 1.25 13.96
C PRO A 173 7.11 1.74 12.53
N THR A 174 6.72 2.99 12.41
CA THR A 174 6.56 3.64 11.11
C THR A 174 7.89 3.66 10.39
N LYS A 175 7.91 3.22 9.14
CA LYS A 175 9.12 3.28 8.32
C LYS A 175 9.44 4.74 8.03
N LYS A 176 10.58 5.22 8.55
CA LYS A 176 11.12 6.50 8.16
C LYS A 176 11.54 6.48 6.69
N VAL A 177 11.41 7.61 6.04
CA VAL A 177 11.95 7.87 4.71
C VAL A 177 13.42 8.24 4.89
N TYR A 178 14.30 7.60 4.12
CA TYR A 178 15.72 7.83 4.21
C TYR A 178 16.27 8.37 2.88
N ALA A 179 17.09 9.40 2.99
CA ALA A 179 17.97 9.85 1.92
C ALA A 179 19.39 9.28 2.11
N LEU A 180 20.19 9.30 1.09
CA LEU A 180 21.64 9.08 1.19
C LEU A 180 22.28 10.28 1.89
N THR A 181 23.28 10.05 2.74
CA THR A 181 24.16 11.14 3.20
C THR A 181 24.96 11.71 2.02
N VAL A 182 25.66 12.79 2.22
CA VAL A 182 26.54 13.37 1.17
C VAL A 182 27.63 12.38 0.76
N GLU A 183 28.23 11.70 1.75
CA GLU A 183 29.29 10.71 1.56
C GLU A 183 28.77 9.47 0.83
N GLU A 184 27.62 8.93 1.27
CA GLU A 184 26.96 7.79 0.61
C GLU A 184 26.58 8.12 -0.84
N GLN A 185 26.09 9.34 -1.10
CA GLN A 185 25.75 9.79 -2.44
C GLN A 185 27.00 9.93 -3.32
N ARG A 186 28.09 10.49 -2.77
CA ARG A 186 29.37 10.62 -3.47
C ARG A 186 29.90 9.23 -3.83
N HIS A 187 29.98 8.33 -2.87
CA HIS A 187 30.43 6.95 -3.08
C HIS A 187 29.56 6.23 -4.12
N LEU A 188 28.22 6.37 -4.06
CA LEU A 188 27.34 5.79 -5.07
C LEU A 188 27.63 6.35 -6.46
N MET A 189 27.83 7.67 -6.59
CA MET A 189 28.14 8.29 -7.88
C MET A 189 29.48 7.80 -8.44
N GLU A 190 30.52 7.67 -7.62
CA GLU A 190 31.82 7.10 -8.01
C GLU A 190 31.66 5.66 -8.54
N VAL A 191 30.88 4.85 -7.86
CA VAL A 191 30.57 3.48 -8.29
C VAL A 191 29.82 3.46 -9.63
N LEU A 192 28.78 4.29 -9.78
CA LEU A 192 27.95 4.32 -10.99
C LEU A 192 28.69 4.85 -12.21
N THR A 193 29.65 5.75 -12.02
CA THR A 193 30.46 6.31 -13.10
C THR A 193 31.77 5.55 -13.36
N GLY A 194 32.23 4.77 -12.40
CA GLY A 194 33.45 3.96 -12.43
C GLY A 194 33.17 2.47 -12.62
N SER A 195 33.13 1.71 -11.53
CA SER A 195 33.06 0.25 -11.53
C SER A 195 31.78 -0.31 -12.18
N GLU A 196 30.67 0.40 -12.09
CA GLU A 196 29.39 0.01 -12.66
C GLU A 196 28.98 0.87 -13.89
N LYS A 197 29.92 1.58 -14.54
CA LYS A 197 29.61 2.48 -15.69
C LYS A 197 28.92 1.75 -16.85
N ASN A 198 29.27 0.49 -17.07
CA ASN A 198 28.70 -0.35 -18.14
C ASN A 198 27.42 -1.12 -17.70
N ASN A 199 27.00 -0.99 -16.44
CA ASN A 199 25.77 -1.61 -15.96
C ASN A 199 24.57 -0.86 -16.56
N LYS A 200 23.68 -1.57 -17.24
CA LYS A 200 22.51 -0.99 -17.93
C LYS A 200 21.59 -0.15 -17.02
N TYR A 201 21.65 -0.33 -15.70
CA TYR A 201 20.84 0.43 -14.74
C TYR A 201 21.54 1.70 -14.21
N SER A 202 22.87 1.81 -14.37
CA SER A 202 23.64 2.96 -13.84
C SER A 202 23.16 4.31 -14.36
N PRO A 203 22.91 4.51 -15.67
CA PRO A 203 22.39 5.78 -16.16
C PRO A 203 20.99 6.10 -15.62
N ILE A 204 20.16 5.08 -15.34
CA ILE A 204 18.83 5.27 -14.75
C ILE A 204 18.94 5.81 -13.32
N PHE A 205 19.83 5.22 -12.49
CA PHE A 205 20.04 5.68 -11.12
C PHE A 205 20.63 7.09 -11.07
N GLN A 206 21.57 7.41 -11.95
CA GLN A 206 22.12 8.76 -12.08
C GLN A 206 21.02 9.76 -12.50
N LEU A 207 20.19 9.42 -13.48
CA LEU A 207 19.08 10.27 -13.90
C LEU A 207 18.11 10.54 -12.76
N MET A 208 17.76 9.51 -11.97
CA MET A 208 16.90 9.66 -10.81
C MET A 208 17.50 10.58 -9.73
N LEU A 209 18.82 10.50 -9.50
CA LEU A 209 19.54 11.42 -8.59
C LEU A 209 19.54 12.88 -9.10
N PHE A 210 19.56 13.09 -10.42
CA PHE A 210 19.60 14.45 -10.99
C PHE A 210 18.22 15.08 -11.18
N THR A 211 17.15 14.31 -11.13
CA THR A 211 15.80 14.76 -11.51
C THR A 211 14.73 14.51 -10.46
N GLY A 212 15.00 13.63 -9.49
CA GLY A 212 14.01 13.21 -8.51
C GLY A 212 12.83 12.42 -9.09
N MET A 213 12.92 11.89 -10.31
CA MET A 213 11.88 11.04 -10.92
C MET A 213 11.58 9.79 -10.10
N ARG A 214 10.34 9.30 -10.19
CA ARG A 214 10.00 7.97 -9.69
C ARG A 214 10.60 6.89 -10.58
N PRO A 215 10.92 5.69 -10.05
CA PRO A 215 11.47 4.60 -10.86
C PRO A 215 10.67 4.31 -12.14
N GLY A 216 9.34 4.19 -12.01
CA GLY A 216 8.49 3.92 -13.18
C GLY A 216 8.42 5.06 -14.19
N GLU A 217 8.58 6.31 -13.75
CA GLU A 217 8.65 7.48 -14.63
C GLU A 217 9.93 7.47 -15.46
N ALA A 218 11.08 7.21 -14.82
CA ALA A 218 12.37 7.11 -15.50
C ALA A 218 12.39 5.99 -16.56
N LEU A 219 11.75 4.84 -16.25
CA LEU A 219 11.67 3.71 -17.17
C LEU A 219 10.70 3.93 -18.35
N ALA A 220 9.81 4.93 -18.28
CA ALA A 220 8.82 5.20 -19.30
C ALA A 220 9.16 6.37 -20.23
N LEU A 221 10.35 6.98 -20.08
CA LEU A 221 10.77 8.10 -20.92
C LEU A 221 10.93 7.68 -22.38
N ASP A 222 10.25 8.43 -23.25
CA ASP A 222 10.47 8.37 -24.69
C ASP A 222 11.67 9.25 -25.06
N LYS A 223 12.54 8.72 -25.90
CA LYS A 223 13.79 9.40 -26.27
C LYS A 223 13.54 10.72 -27.02
N ASP A 224 12.60 10.74 -27.95
CA ASP A 224 12.38 11.89 -28.84
C ASP A 224 11.31 12.85 -28.33
N ILE A 225 10.24 12.31 -27.72
CA ILE A 225 9.12 13.13 -27.25
C ILE A 225 9.40 13.73 -25.88
N ASP A 226 9.99 12.96 -24.97
CA ASP A 226 10.13 13.35 -23.57
C ASP A 226 11.45 14.07 -23.27
N VAL A 227 12.50 13.88 -24.10
CA VAL A 227 13.84 14.47 -23.89
C VAL A 227 14.14 15.54 -24.93
N ASN A 228 14.10 16.79 -24.51
CA ASN A 228 14.40 17.93 -25.41
C ASN A 228 15.69 18.63 -24.99
N PHE A 229 16.75 18.41 -25.76
CA PHE A 229 18.09 19.01 -25.52
C PHE A 229 18.14 20.49 -25.83
N ASN A 230 17.41 20.96 -26.84
CA ASN A 230 17.40 22.36 -27.25
C ASN A 230 16.83 23.24 -26.15
N PHE A 231 15.71 22.85 -25.59
CA PHE A 231 15.07 23.52 -24.45
C PHE A 231 15.58 23.10 -23.07
N LYS A 232 16.50 22.12 -23.03
CA LYS A 232 17.08 21.54 -21.80
C LYS A 232 15.96 21.04 -20.85
N LYS A 233 14.96 20.32 -21.39
CA LYS A 233 13.76 19.88 -20.64
C LYS A 233 13.53 18.40 -20.79
N ILE A 234 13.02 17.79 -19.71
CA ILE A 234 12.48 16.43 -19.73
C ILE A 234 11.02 16.51 -19.30
N THR A 235 10.12 15.97 -20.10
CA THR A 235 8.69 15.91 -19.84
C THR A 235 8.33 14.52 -19.30
N ILE A 236 7.69 14.46 -18.14
CA ILE A 236 7.19 13.22 -17.54
C ILE A 236 5.70 13.17 -17.79
N ARG A 237 5.24 12.23 -18.62
CA ARG A 237 3.83 12.09 -19.02
C ARG A 237 3.28 10.70 -18.79
N ARG A 238 4.12 9.68 -18.61
CA ARG A 238 3.72 8.29 -18.46
C ARG A 238 4.58 7.56 -17.43
N THR A 239 4.19 6.35 -17.07
CA THR A 239 4.92 5.51 -16.11
C THR A 239 4.91 4.05 -16.57
N ALA A 240 6.02 3.34 -16.35
CA ALA A 240 6.07 1.90 -16.52
C ALA A 240 5.44 1.22 -15.28
N GLU A 241 4.39 0.46 -15.53
CA GLU A 241 3.66 -0.32 -14.53
C GLU A 241 3.77 -1.81 -14.84
N ARG A 242 3.31 -2.65 -13.92
CA ARG A 242 3.23 -4.11 -14.11
C ARG A 242 1.78 -4.56 -14.03
N ASP A 243 1.41 -5.48 -14.90
CA ASP A 243 0.13 -6.16 -14.83
C ASP A 243 0.12 -7.28 -13.76
N ALA A 244 -0.98 -8.02 -13.69
CA ALA A 244 -1.14 -9.14 -12.76
C ALA A 244 -0.18 -10.29 -13.04
N ASN A 245 0.19 -10.49 -14.30
CA ASN A 245 1.10 -11.54 -14.76
C ASN A 245 2.57 -11.15 -14.58
N GLY A 246 2.79 -9.91 -14.14
CA GLY A 246 4.13 -9.37 -13.92
C GLY A 246 4.78 -8.79 -15.17
N GLN A 247 4.06 -8.68 -16.28
CA GLN A 247 4.54 -8.04 -17.51
C GLN A 247 4.55 -6.53 -17.37
N SER A 248 5.57 -5.90 -17.94
CA SER A 248 5.70 -4.45 -17.95
C SER A 248 4.87 -3.85 -19.06
N PHE A 249 4.19 -2.74 -18.79
CA PHE A 249 3.46 -1.95 -19.79
C PHE A 249 3.58 -0.46 -19.47
N LEU A 250 3.35 0.37 -20.49
CA LEU A 250 3.35 1.82 -20.36
C LEU A 250 1.94 2.29 -20.03
N SER A 251 1.78 3.06 -18.98
CA SER A 251 0.52 3.68 -18.59
C SER A 251 0.56 5.16 -18.97
N ASP A 252 -0.24 5.55 -19.95
CA ASP A 252 -0.37 6.95 -20.43
C ASP A 252 -1.29 7.79 -19.55
N LYS A 253 -2.01 7.15 -18.62
CA LYS A 253 -2.85 7.86 -17.66
C LYS A 253 -2.07 8.05 -16.35
N PRO A 254 -1.49 9.23 -16.12
CA PRO A 254 -0.90 9.55 -14.84
C PRO A 254 -1.96 9.42 -13.74
N LYS A 255 -1.53 9.18 -12.52
CA LYS A 255 -2.44 8.97 -11.38
C LYS A 255 -3.25 10.22 -11.04
N THR A 256 -2.72 11.39 -11.37
CA THR A 256 -3.31 12.72 -11.21
C THR A 256 -2.80 13.61 -12.34
N GLU A 257 -3.52 14.65 -12.72
CA GLU A 257 -3.11 15.65 -13.72
C GLU A 257 -1.76 16.29 -13.35
N ASN A 258 -1.50 16.55 -12.08
CA ASN A 258 -0.24 17.08 -11.57
C ASN A 258 0.96 16.12 -11.74
N SER A 259 0.73 14.88 -12.18
CA SER A 259 1.81 13.94 -12.49
C SER A 259 2.48 14.24 -13.82
N ILE A 260 1.80 14.93 -14.75
CA ILE A 260 2.40 15.45 -15.98
C ILE A 260 3.19 16.71 -15.61
N ARG A 261 4.47 16.68 -15.82
CA ARG A 261 5.34 17.80 -15.49
C ARG A 261 6.59 17.84 -16.34
N THR A 262 7.16 19.01 -16.46
CA THR A 262 8.43 19.22 -17.16
C THR A 262 9.50 19.63 -16.17
N ILE A 263 10.65 18.97 -16.23
CA ILE A 263 11.83 19.22 -15.39
C ILE A 263 12.92 19.81 -16.26
N THR A 264 13.59 20.86 -15.79
CA THR A 264 14.77 21.41 -16.45
C THR A 264 15.97 20.52 -16.19
N MET A 265 16.72 20.16 -17.24
CA MET A 265 17.94 19.38 -17.14
C MET A 265 19.10 20.21 -16.58
N SER A 266 19.71 19.74 -15.50
CA SER A 266 21.02 20.25 -15.07
C SER A 266 22.10 19.92 -16.10
N ALA A 267 23.24 20.61 -16.04
CA ALA A 267 24.37 20.32 -16.91
C ALA A 267 24.86 18.86 -16.77
N ALA A 268 24.86 18.32 -15.54
CA ALA A 268 25.22 16.93 -15.27
C ALA A 268 24.22 15.94 -15.90
N CYS A 269 22.92 16.20 -15.77
CA CYS A 269 21.88 15.40 -16.40
C CYS A 269 22.00 15.38 -17.92
N ARG A 270 22.25 16.55 -18.53
CA ARG A 270 22.45 16.66 -19.97
C ARG A 270 23.68 15.87 -20.47
N ARG A 271 24.83 16.01 -19.79
CA ARG A 271 26.05 15.24 -20.15
C ARG A 271 25.80 13.73 -20.03
N LEU A 272 25.14 13.29 -18.99
CA LEU A 272 24.75 11.88 -18.80
C LEU A 272 23.95 11.36 -20.00
N LEU A 273 22.86 12.06 -20.35
CA LEU A 273 21.98 11.63 -21.44
C LEU A 273 22.65 11.70 -22.80
N GLN A 274 23.45 12.73 -23.10
CA GLN A 274 24.23 12.84 -24.33
C GLN A 274 25.26 11.70 -24.46
N SER A 275 25.94 11.34 -23.38
CA SER A 275 26.85 10.20 -23.34
C SER A 275 26.13 8.87 -23.55
N TYR A 276 24.99 8.67 -22.86
CA TYR A 276 24.19 7.45 -22.98
C TYR A 276 23.66 7.25 -24.40
N LEU A 277 23.17 8.32 -25.04
CA LEU A 277 22.59 8.27 -26.38
C LEU A 277 23.57 7.93 -27.48
N LYS A 278 24.89 8.10 -27.28
CA LYS A 278 25.90 7.68 -28.28
C LYS A 278 25.83 6.18 -28.59
N ASN A 279 25.40 5.36 -27.62
CA ASN A 279 25.31 3.90 -27.74
C ASN A 279 23.85 3.41 -27.69
N TRP A 280 22.89 4.33 -27.76
CA TRP A 280 21.49 3.98 -27.74
C TRP A 280 21.07 3.24 -29.03
N LYS A 281 20.20 2.25 -28.89
CA LYS A 281 19.67 1.49 -30.03
C LYS A 281 18.16 1.69 -30.13
N PRO A 282 17.57 1.70 -31.34
CA PRO A 282 16.13 1.75 -31.51
C PRO A 282 15.45 0.56 -30.83
N ASN A 283 14.22 0.79 -30.31
CA ASN A 283 13.36 -0.24 -29.75
C ASN A 283 11.89 0.08 -30.09
N LEU A 284 11.00 -0.91 -29.99
CA LEU A 284 9.60 -0.84 -30.40
C LEU A 284 8.84 0.36 -29.79
N TYR A 285 9.19 0.75 -28.57
CA TYR A 285 8.49 1.78 -27.82
C TYR A 285 9.20 3.13 -27.81
N ASN A 286 10.30 3.26 -28.55
CA ASN A 286 11.19 4.43 -28.54
C ASN A 286 11.61 4.86 -27.12
N LEU A 287 11.73 3.89 -26.21
CA LEU A 287 12.12 4.15 -24.83
C LEU A 287 13.59 4.54 -24.74
N LEU A 288 13.85 5.52 -23.86
CA LEU A 288 15.23 5.91 -23.53
C LEU A 288 16.00 4.74 -22.92
N PHE A 289 15.36 3.96 -22.03
CA PHE A 289 15.94 2.79 -21.37
C PHE A 289 15.13 1.55 -21.70
N TYR A 290 15.78 0.54 -22.26
CA TYR A 290 15.15 -0.70 -22.71
C TYR A 290 16.00 -1.93 -22.37
N ASP A 291 15.40 -3.08 -22.18
CA ASP A 291 16.11 -4.35 -21.98
C ASP A 291 16.32 -5.05 -23.32
N TYR A 292 17.41 -4.71 -24.02
CA TYR A 292 17.75 -5.29 -25.31
C TYR A 292 18.16 -6.78 -25.26
N GLU A 293 18.53 -7.28 -24.06
CA GLU A 293 18.91 -8.70 -23.90
C GLU A 293 17.68 -9.60 -23.91
N ASN A 294 16.59 -9.10 -23.31
CA ASN A 294 15.34 -9.88 -23.15
C ASN A 294 14.19 -9.31 -23.98
N ASP A 295 14.45 -8.29 -24.77
CA ASP A 295 13.48 -7.60 -25.65
C ASP A 295 12.19 -7.20 -24.95
N HIS A 296 12.31 -6.51 -23.81
CA HIS A 296 11.14 -6.05 -23.07
C HIS A 296 11.35 -4.71 -22.35
N ILE A 297 10.24 -4.09 -21.97
CA ILE A 297 10.22 -2.88 -21.14
C ILE A 297 10.79 -3.22 -19.75
N LEU A 298 11.82 -2.49 -19.32
CA LEU A 298 12.39 -2.60 -17.98
C LEU A 298 11.31 -2.35 -16.91
N ASN A 299 11.38 -3.08 -15.81
CA ASN A 299 10.43 -2.93 -14.72
C ASN A 299 11.08 -2.53 -13.40
N THR A 300 10.26 -1.99 -12.52
CA THR A 300 10.70 -1.49 -11.21
C THR A 300 11.28 -2.59 -10.29
N ASN A 301 10.95 -3.88 -10.50
CA ASN A 301 11.54 -4.97 -9.70
C ASN A 301 12.96 -5.27 -10.14
N GLN A 302 13.23 -5.26 -11.46
CA GLN A 302 14.59 -5.39 -11.98
C GLN A 302 15.46 -4.25 -11.46
N LEU A 303 14.94 -3.00 -11.53
CA LEU A 303 15.62 -1.83 -11.00
C LEU A 303 15.88 -1.93 -9.48
N ASN A 304 14.90 -2.41 -8.71
CA ASN A 304 15.06 -2.67 -7.27
C ASN A 304 16.14 -3.73 -6.98
N SER A 305 16.17 -4.80 -7.76
CA SER A 305 17.15 -5.88 -7.60
C SER A 305 18.56 -5.41 -7.92
N ALA A 306 18.74 -4.70 -9.03
CA ALA A 306 20.01 -4.11 -9.43
C ALA A 306 20.52 -3.10 -8.40
N PHE A 307 19.67 -2.20 -7.94
CA PHE A 307 20.02 -1.24 -6.90
C PHE A 307 20.47 -1.93 -5.60
N LYS A 308 19.74 -2.97 -5.17
CA LYS A 308 20.12 -3.76 -3.99
C LYS A 308 21.46 -4.45 -4.14
N GLN A 309 21.76 -4.95 -5.31
CA GLN A 309 23.06 -5.58 -5.61
C GLN A 309 24.20 -4.57 -5.50
N ILE A 310 24.05 -3.39 -6.14
CA ILE A 310 25.07 -2.31 -6.11
C ILE A 310 25.30 -1.84 -4.67
N ILE A 311 24.24 -1.46 -3.95
CA ILE A 311 24.33 -0.98 -2.55
C ILE A 311 25.06 -1.99 -1.66
N LYS A 312 24.76 -3.28 -1.82
CA LYS A 312 25.41 -4.34 -1.00
C LYS A 312 26.81 -4.65 -1.43
N LYS A 313 27.07 -4.75 -2.74
CA LYS A 313 28.39 -5.08 -3.30
C LYS A 313 29.44 -4.04 -2.89
N TYR A 314 29.07 -2.79 -2.98
CA TYR A 314 29.97 -1.66 -2.72
C TYR A 314 29.80 -1.06 -1.31
N LYS A 315 28.94 -1.66 -0.47
CA LYS A 315 28.69 -1.20 0.93
C LYS A 315 28.37 0.30 1.01
N ILE A 316 27.62 0.82 0.05
CA ILE A 316 27.26 2.25 -0.02
C ILE A 316 26.56 2.72 1.26
N ILE A 317 25.70 1.87 1.84
CA ILE A 317 25.05 2.09 3.11
C ILE A 317 25.76 1.22 4.15
N PRO A 318 26.21 1.79 5.29
CA PRO A 318 26.82 1.04 6.36
C PRO A 318 25.97 -0.13 6.84
N VAL A 319 26.61 -1.18 7.29
CA VAL A 319 25.93 -2.39 7.80
C VAL A 319 26.13 -2.53 9.27
N LYS A 320 25.06 -2.85 9.98
CA LYS A 320 25.11 -3.32 11.37
C LYS A 320 25.26 -4.82 11.40
N PHE A 321 26.02 -5.29 12.37
CA PHE A 321 26.22 -6.70 12.61
C PHE A 321 25.39 -7.12 13.82
N GLU A 322 24.50 -8.08 13.62
CA GLU A 322 23.70 -8.66 14.69
C GLU A 322 23.98 -10.16 14.78
N LEU A 323 24.22 -10.66 15.99
CA LEU A 323 24.26 -12.09 16.24
C LEU A 323 22.82 -12.58 16.34
N THR A 324 22.40 -13.36 15.35
CA THR A 324 21.05 -13.93 15.30
C THR A 324 21.10 -15.39 15.68
N SER A 325 20.24 -15.80 16.61
CA SER A 325 20.12 -17.21 17.00
C SER A 325 19.72 -18.05 15.79
N LEU A 326 20.41 -19.18 15.63
CA LEU A 326 20.13 -20.15 14.57
C LEU A 326 18.96 -21.04 15.01
N ASN A 327 17.81 -20.91 14.34
CA ASN A 327 16.61 -21.70 14.58
C ASN A 327 15.82 -21.88 13.28
N GLU A 328 14.74 -22.66 13.28
CA GLU A 328 13.93 -22.94 12.08
C GLU A 328 13.41 -21.68 11.36
N LYS A 329 13.08 -20.61 12.10
CA LYS A 329 12.59 -19.36 11.54
C LYS A 329 13.69 -18.46 10.98
N THR A 330 14.90 -18.56 11.52
CA THR A 330 16.03 -17.69 11.18
C THR A 330 17.12 -18.38 10.38
N HIS A 331 16.94 -19.68 10.07
CA HIS A 331 17.90 -20.48 9.30
C HIS A 331 18.24 -19.77 7.99
N PRO A 332 19.52 -19.51 7.71
CA PRO A 332 19.92 -18.86 6.46
C PRO A 332 19.71 -19.78 5.26
N ILE A 333 19.15 -19.22 4.19
CA ILE A 333 18.92 -19.93 2.93
C ILE A 333 20.23 -20.49 2.37
N ARG A 334 20.21 -21.72 1.87
CA ARG A 334 21.29 -22.64 1.48
C ARG A 334 22.52 -22.09 0.75
N PHE A 335 22.56 -20.84 0.28
CA PHE A 335 23.59 -20.35 -0.65
C PHE A 335 24.43 -19.18 -0.13
N LYS A 336 24.33 -18.79 1.15
CA LYS A 336 25.14 -17.71 1.72
C LYS A 336 26.14 -18.26 2.72
N LYS A 337 27.43 -17.89 2.53
CA LYS A 337 28.45 -18.10 3.55
C LYS A 337 28.19 -17.15 4.72
N PHE A 338 27.93 -17.70 5.89
CA PHE A 338 27.78 -16.95 7.14
C PHE A 338 28.92 -17.32 8.10
N THR A 339 29.30 -16.39 8.96
CA THR A 339 30.16 -16.68 10.11
C THR A 339 29.26 -17.16 11.23
N TYR A 340 29.51 -18.39 11.70
CA TYR A 340 28.73 -19.00 12.76
C TYR A 340 29.48 -18.90 14.10
N PHE A 341 28.70 -18.88 15.19
CA PHE A 341 29.18 -18.73 16.53
C PHE A 341 28.48 -19.71 17.46
N GLU A 342 29.23 -20.26 18.40
CA GLU A 342 28.75 -21.05 19.53
C GLU A 342 28.77 -20.19 20.78
N LYS A 343 27.62 -20.09 21.47
CA LYS A 343 27.52 -19.35 22.74
C LYS A 343 27.95 -20.23 23.92
N SER A 344 28.90 -19.73 24.70
CA SER A 344 29.33 -20.35 25.95
C SER A 344 29.26 -19.29 27.06
N GLY A 345 28.22 -19.35 27.90
CA GLY A 345 27.98 -18.34 28.92
C GLY A 345 27.75 -16.94 28.30
N LYS A 346 28.61 -15.97 28.62
CA LYS A 346 28.60 -14.61 28.07
C LYS A 346 29.47 -14.44 26.80
N SER A 347 30.26 -15.47 26.41
CA SER A 347 31.19 -15.43 25.28
C SER A 347 30.67 -16.15 24.06
N PHE A 348 31.26 -15.82 22.88
CA PHE A 348 30.95 -16.42 21.60
C PHE A 348 32.24 -16.94 20.95
N LYS A 349 32.28 -18.23 20.61
CA LYS A 349 33.36 -18.85 19.86
C LYS A 349 33.01 -18.94 18.39
N ILE A 350 33.90 -18.52 17.50
CA ILE A 350 33.73 -18.61 16.04
C ILE A 350 33.83 -20.07 15.62
N LEU A 351 32.88 -20.51 14.77
CA LEU A 351 32.88 -21.84 14.17
C LEU A 351 33.37 -21.77 12.73
N LYS A 352 34.12 -22.80 12.29
CA LYS A 352 34.67 -22.91 10.93
C LYS A 352 33.59 -23.19 9.89
N SER A 353 32.46 -23.78 10.29
CA SER A 353 31.34 -24.14 9.43
C SER A 353 30.00 -24.06 10.17
N GLN A 354 28.91 -24.22 9.46
CA GLN A 354 27.58 -24.33 10.06
C GLN A 354 27.52 -25.60 10.94
N PRO A 355 27.09 -25.49 12.22
CA PRO A 355 26.92 -26.64 13.07
C PRO A 355 25.79 -27.55 12.53
N GLN A 356 26.08 -28.86 12.46
CA GLN A 356 25.11 -29.83 11.92
C GLN A 356 23.95 -30.13 12.88
N ASP A 357 24.19 -29.94 14.18
CA ASP A 357 23.22 -30.18 15.26
C ASP A 357 22.43 -28.96 15.72
N TRP A 358 22.45 -27.89 14.92
CA TRP A 358 21.80 -26.61 15.26
C TRP A 358 20.32 -26.75 15.62
N PHE A 359 19.62 -27.68 14.95
CA PHE A 359 18.19 -27.91 15.15
C PHE A 359 17.87 -28.58 16.49
N LYS A 360 18.82 -29.33 17.08
CA LYS A 360 18.71 -29.96 18.40
C LYS A 360 19.05 -29.02 19.56
N ASN A 361 19.86 -27.99 19.28
CA ASN A 361 20.44 -27.10 20.29
C ASN A 361 20.04 -25.64 20.03
N GLN A 362 18.73 -25.37 20.01
CA GLN A 362 18.22 -24.02 19.81
C GLN A 362 18.69 -23.04 20.88
N GLY A 363 19.23 -21.89 20.47
CA GLY A 363 19.78 -20.88 21.40
C GLY A 363 21.26 -21.07 21.77
N LYS A 364 21.91 -22.18 21.35
CA LYS A 364 23.36 -22.39 21.50
C LYS A 364 24.15 -21.77 20.35
N TYR A 365 23.62 -21.82 19.14
CA TYR A 365 24.29 -21.39 17.93
C TYR A 365 23.72 -20.08 17.37
N TYR A 366 24.61 -19.25 16.87
CA TYR A 366 24.31 -17.96 16.30
C TYR A 366 25.04 -17.79 14.97
N PHE A 367 24.56 -16.90 14.13
CA PHE A 367 25.27 -16.47 12.92
C PHE A 367 25.31 -14.95 12.84
N LYS A 368 26.38 -14.44 12.24
CA LYS A 368 26.54 -13.01 12.00
C LYS A 368 25.65 -12.60 10.83
N LYS A 369 24.62 -11.83 11.13
CA LYS A 369 23.73 -11.26 10.14
C LYS A 369 24.13 -9.81 9.88
N GLU A 370 24.45 -9.52 8.62
CA GLU A 370 24.66 -8.16 8.17
C GLU A 370 23.31 -7.56 7.77
N THR A 371 22.93 -6.50 8.44
CA THR A 371 21.73 -5.73 8.11
C THR A 371 22.14 -4.29 7.81
N PRO A 372 21.69 -3.71 6.68
CA PRO A 372 21.93 -2.30 6.41
C PRO A 372 21.34 -1.44 7.53
N GLU A 373 22.05 -0.39 7.92
CA GLU A 373 21.61 0.51 9.00
C GLU A 373 20.27 1.18 8.70
N LYS A 374 19.98 1.36 7.43
CA LYS A 374 18.69 1.92 6.95
C LYS A 374 18.15 1.11 5.76
N PRO A 375 16.81 1.02 5.61
CA PRO A 375 16.21 0.38 4.44
C PRO A 375 16.49 1.21 3.18
N PHE A 376 16.67 0.54 2.06
CA PHE A 376 16.97 1.19 0.78
C PHE A 376 16.18 0.60 -0.39
N SER A 377 15.92 1.45 -1.36
CA SER A 377 15.30 1.13 -2.65
C SER A 377 15.62 2.26 -3.63
N PRO A 378 15.41 2.11 -4.95
CA PRO A 378 15.62 3.21 -5.91
C PRO A 378 14.82 4.48 -5.58
N HIS A 379 13.71 4.37 -4.87
CA HIS A 379 12.94 5.54 -4.42
C HIS A 379 13.74 6.45 -3.47
N MET A 380 14.75 5.89 -2.77
CA MET A 380 15.70 6.65 -1.96
C MET A 380 16.45 7.71 -2.78
N LEU A 381 16.74 7.45 -4.06
CA LEU A 381 17.41 8.41 -4.94
C LEU A 381 16.57 9.69 -5.13
N ARG A 382 15.27 9.54 -5.27
CA ARG A 382 14.33 10.68 -5.28
C ARG A 382 14.32 11.42 -3.95
N HIS A 383 14.35 10.71 -2.83
CA HIS A 383 14.44 11.34 -1.51
C HIS A 383 15.76 12.08 -1.34
N THR A 384 16.87 11.50 -1.81
CA THR A 384 18.18 12.14 -1.82
C THR A 384 18.17 13.42 -2.64
N PHE A 385 17.62 13.38 -3.87
CA PHE A 385 17.45 14.58 -4.70
C PHE A 385 16.67 15.67 -3.95
N ALA A 386 15.52 15.32 -3.37
CA ALA A 386 14.70 16.27 -2.64
C ALA A 386 15.39 16.86 -1.42
N THR A 387 16.12 16.03 -0.66
CA THR A 387 16.93 16.49 0.49
C THR A 387 17.99 17.49 0.04
N ARG A 388 18.77 17.18 -1.02
CA ARG A 388 19.76 18.12 -1.56
C ARG A 388 19.15 19.45 -2.04
N CYS A 389 17.95 19.39 -2.65
CA CYS A 389 17.24 20.60 -3.06
C CYS A 389 16.82 21.46 -1.85
N ILE A 390 16.36 20.84 -0.76
CA ILE A 390 16.01 21.56 0.47
C ILE A 390 17.25 22.18 1.10
N GLU A 391 18.32 21.42 1.25
CA GLU A 391 19.61 21.88 1.80
C GLU A 391 20.22 23.02 0.97
N SER A 392 19.92 23.08 -0.34
CA SER A 392 20.32 24.19 -1.21
C SER A 392 19.41 25.41 -1.15
N GLY A 393 18.42 25.42 -0.26
CA GLY A 393 17.47 26.53 -0.10
C GLY A 393 16.34 26.58 -1.14
N MET A 394 16.09 25.49 -1.89
CA MET A 394 15.03 25.47 -2.89
C MET A 394 13.66 25.63 -2.23
N PRO A 395 12.80 26.60 -2.67
CA PRO A 395 11.47 26.77 -2.12
C PRO A 395 10.62 25.49 -2.24
N VAL A 396 9.93 25.11 -1.15
CA VAL A 396 9.12 23.87 -1.07
C VAL A 396 8.10 23.75 -2.20
N LYS A 397 7.49 24.87 -2.59
CA LYS A 397 6.52 24.92 -3.69
C LYS A 397 7.15 24.52 -5.03
N VAL A 398 8.38 24.97 -5.28
CA VAL A 398 9.16 24.63 -6.49
C VAL A 398 9.52 23.15 -6.48
N LEU A 399 10.05 22.67 -5.34
CA LEU A 399 10.39 21.26 -5.15
C LEU A 399 9.16 20.35 -5.33
N SER A 400 8.03 20.70 -4.72
CA SER A 400 6.76 19.95 -4.86
C SER A 400 6.32 19.83 -6.32
N LYS A 401 6.45 20.91 -7.10
CA LYS A 401 6.16 20.92 -8.56
C LYS A 401 7.12 20.00 -9.33
N ILE A 402 8.43 20.08 -9.07
CA ILE A 402 9.44 19.22 -9.70
C ILE A 402 9.17 17.75 -9.40
N LEU A 403 8.84 17.43 -8.15
CA LEU A 403 8.52 16.08 -7.73
C LEU A 403 7.16 15.58 -8.25
N GLY A 404 6.24 16.48 -8.65
CA GLY A 404 4.89 16.13 -9.10
C GLY A 404 4.05 15.58 -7.94
N HIS A 405 4.07 16.26 -6.80
CA HIS A 405 3.15 16.02 -5.71
C HIS A 405 1.84 16.78 -5.96
N SER A 406 0.70 16.10 -5.78
CA SER A 406 -0.63 16.71 -5.93
C SER A 406 -0.94 17.73 -4.83
N ASP A 407 -0.26 17.62 -3.70
CA ASP A 407 -0.41 18.47 -2.53
C ASP A 407 0.97 18.75 -1.94
N ILE A 408 1.24 20.04 -1.65
CA ILE A 408 2.50 20.49 -1.04
C ILE A 408 2.72 19.86 0.33
N GLN A 409 1.63 19.52 1.06
CA GLN A 409 1.69 18.83 2.35
C GLN A 409 2.41 17.48 2.26
N ILE A 410 2.36 16.82 1.10
CA ILE A 410 3.11 15.57 0.89
C ILE A 410 4.61 15.85 0.99
N THR A 411 5.10 16.96 0.42
CA THR A 411 6.52 17.35 0.51
C THR A 411 6.89 17.75 1.92
N LEU A 412 6.10 18.61 2.55
CA LEU A 412 6.32 19.07 3.93
C LEU A 412 6.36 17.88 4.90
N ASN A 413 5.34 17.02 4.89
CA ASN A 413 5.27 15.88 5.81
C ASN A 413 6.34 14.81 5.54
N THR A 414 6.84 14.70 4.29
CA THR A 414 7.87 13.71 3.94
C THR A 414 9.26 14.15 4.38
N TYR A 415 9.53 15.45 4.38
CA TYR A 415 10.85 16.03 4.62
C TYR A 415 10.88 16.98 5.83
N CYS A 416 9.92 16.82 6.76
CA CYS A 416 9.83 17.66 7.97
C CYS A 416 11.16 17.70 8.73
N ASP A 417 11.73 16.52 9.03
CA ASP A 417 13.02 16.41 9.75
C ASP A 417 14.17 17.16 9.03
N VAL A 418 14.13 17.27 7.69
CA VAL A 418 15.14 17.99 6.91
C VAL A 418 14.94 19.50 7.02
N PHE A 419 13.69 19.97 6.99
CA PHE A 419 13.37 21.38 7.14
C PHE A 419 13.72 21.91 8.54
N GLU A 420 13.43 21.13 9.59
CA GLU A 420 13.78 21.47 10.97
C GLU A 420 15.30 21.64 11.16
N ASN A 421 16.10 20.74 10.56
CA ASN A 421 17.56 20.85 10.60
C ASN A 421 18.10 22.04 9.79
N PHE A 422 17.38 22.45 8.76
CA PHE A 422 17.78 23.58 7.89
C PHE A 422 17.40 24.95 8.44
N GLU A 423 16.49 25.03 9.41
CA GLU A 423 16.00 26.29 9.98
C GLU A 423 17.15 27.17 10.51
N SER A 424 18.06 26.58 11.27
CA SER A 424 19.24 27.27 11.83
C SER A 424 20.15 27.86 10.74
N ASP A 425 20.38 27.13 9.66
CA ASP A 425 21.24 27.58 8.58
C ASP A 425 20.54 28.64 7.70
N ALA A 426 19.22 28.53 7.54
CA ALA A 426 18.43 29.53 6.84
C ALA A 426 18.41 30.89 7.58
N LEU A 427 18.33 30.87 8.92
CA LEU A 427 18.42 32.06 9.73
C LEU A 427 19.80 32.76 9.58
N LYS A 428 20.90 32.01 9.66
CA LYS A 428 22.26 32.55 9.42
C LYS A 428 22.41 33.16 8.03
N GLN A 429 21.83 32.53 7.00
CA GLN A 429 21.85 33.07 5.65
C GLN A 429 21.04 34.36 5.55
N ALA A 430 19.89 34.43 6.22
CA ALA A 430 19.08 35.64 6.29
C ALA A 430 19.81 36.78 7.02
N GLU A 431 20.46 36.50 8.15
CA GLU A 431 21.29 37.45 8.88
C GLU A 431 22.41 37.99 7.98
N SER A 432 23.20 37.11 7.39
CA SER A 432 24.28 37.53 6.47
C SER A 432 23.79 38.36 5.27
N TYR A 433 22.58 38.10 4.78
CA TYR A 433 21.96 38.87 3.71
C TYR A 433 21.56 40.28 4.22
N LEU A 434 20.96 40.38 5.41
CA LEU A 434 20.57 41.66 6.03
C LEU A 434 21.78 42.51 6.38
N GLU A 435 22.88 41.90 6.87
CA GLU A 435 24.17 42.57 7.08
C GLU A 435 24.72 43.16 5.78
N LYS A 436 24.71 42.42 4.68
CA LYS A 436 25.15 42.92 3.36
C LYS A 436 24.32 44.08 2.84
N LEU A 437 23.05 44.15 3.24
CA LEU A 437 22.17 45.29 2.93
C LEU A 437 22.29 46.43 3.92
N SER A 438 23.15 46.32 4.93
CA SER A 438 23.29 47.29 6.05
C SER A 438 21.96 47.55 6.77
N LEU A 439 21.08 46.56 6.86
CA LEU A 439 19.81 46.67 7.54
C LEU A 439 19.88 46.21 9.00
N ILE A 440 20.92 45.49 9.36
CA ILE A 440 21.29 45.12 10.74
C ILE A 440 22.78 45.39 10.91
N GLY A 441 23.17 45.83 12.14
CA GLY A 441 24.55 46.09 12.50
C GLY A 441 25.27 44.91 13.11
#